data_c4ab44148dbb956c6f1d8302bae9f75d
#
_entry.id   c4ab44148dbb956c6f1d8302bae9f75d
#
_cell.length_a   1.000
_cell.length_b   1.000
_cell.length_c   1.000
_cell.angle_alpha   90.00
_cell.angle_beta   90.00
_cell.angle_gamma   90.00
#
_symmetry.space_group_name_H-M   'P 1'
#
loop_
_entity.id
_entity.type
_entity.pdbx_description
1 polymer ?
#
loop_
_entity_poly.entity_id
_entity_poly.type
_entity_poly.pdbx_seq_one_letter_code
_entity_poly.pdbx_strand_id
1 'polypeptide(L)'
;MKTPIYLLLIVCIFASCNTKQTKAEIDYTSYVNPFIGTDFTGNTYPGAQAPFGMVQLSPDNGLPGWDRISGYFYPDSTIAGFSHTHLSGTGAGDLYDISFMPVTLPYKEAEAPLGIYSKFSHDEESAYAGYYQVRLKDYHINVELTATERCGIQRYTFPKAEAAIFLNLKKAMNWDFTNDSHIEVVDSVTIQGYRYSDGWARDQRIYFRTRFSKPFDKVELDTTAIIKDKQHIGTAVIARFDFHTEEGEQILVNTAISGVSMEGAAKNLQAEVPENDFDKYLAETKANWNRQLGKIEVESNNQDDKVNFYTALYLSLIHISEPTRL
;
A
#
# COMPACT_ATOMS: atom_id res chain seq x y z
N MET A 1 -50.75 -27.74 -75.23
CA MET A 1 -50.69 -27.42 -73.79
C MET A 1 -49.23 -27.50 -73.42
N LYS A 2 -48.59 -26.35 -73.15
CA LYS A 2 -47.19 -26.22 -72.78
C LYS A 2 -47.12 -25.80 -71.29
N THR A 3 -46.58 -26.70 -70.47
CA THR A 3 -46.37 -26.44 -69.03
C THR A 3 -45.02 -25.76 -68.81
N PRO A 4 -44.90 -24.61 -68.10
CA PRO A 4 -43.59 -24.02 -67.80
C PRO A 4 -43.01 -24.67 -66.53
N ILE A 5 -41.75 -25.10 -66.65
CA ILE A 5 -40.92 -25.55 -65.53
C ILE A 5 -40.34 -24.32 -64.80
N TYR A 6 -40.74 -24.09 -63.55
CA TYR A 6 -40.11 -23.12 -62.68
C TYR A 6 -38.85 -23.69 -62.08
N LEU A 7 -37.70 -23.10 -62.42
CA LEU A 7 -36.42 -23.43 -61.86
C LEU A 7 -36.27 -22.64 -60.56
N LEU A 8 -36.31 -23.30 -59.40
CA LEU A 8 -36.13 -22.71 -58.09
C LEU A 8 -34.65 -22.61 -57.80
N LEU A 9 -34.09 -21.38 -57.85
CA LEU A 9 -32.69 -21.12 -57.52
C LEU A 9 -32.59 -20.93 -55.99
N ILE A 10 -32.06 -21.94 -55.27
CA ILE A 10 -31.75 -21.84 -53.83
C ILE A 10 -30.40 -21.17 -53.70
N VAL A 11 -30.40 -19.90 -53.28
CA VAL A 11 -29.20 -19.17 -52.91
C VAL A 11 -28.88 -19.51 -51.46
N CYS A 12 -27.90 -20.40 -51.22
CA CYS A 12 -27.33 -20.64 -49.89
C CYS A 12 -26.44 -19.45 -49.50
N ILE A 13 -26.94 -18.56 -48.67
CA ILE A 13 -26.16 -17.49 -48.02
C ILE A 13 -25.36 -18.17 -46.90
N PHE A 14 -24.09 -18.48 -47.18
CA PHE A 14 -23.14 -18.82 -46.10
C PHE A 14 -22.85 -17.54 -45.28
N ALA A 15 -23.60 -17.33 -44.20
CA ALA A 15 -23.23 -16.39 -43.20
C ALA A 15 -21.98 -16.95 -42.46
N SER A 16 -20.80 -16.53 -42.92
CA SER A 16 -19.55 -16.77 -42.21
C SER A 16 -19.56 -15.94 -40.92
N CYS A 17 -20.03 -16.54 -39.83
CA CYS A 17 -19.80 -15.98 -38.49
C CYS A 17 -18.30 -16.05 -38.22
N ASN A 18 -17.59 -14.94 -38.53
CA ASN A 18 -16.27 -14.71 -38.02
C ASN A 18 -16.41 -14.39 -36.52
N THR A 19 -16.51 -15.43 -35.70
CA THR A 19 -16.27 -15.31 -34.26
C THR A 19 -14.79 -14.98 -34.13
N LYS A 20 -14.46 -13.68 -33.99
CA LYS A 20 -13.17 -13.31 -33.45
C LYS A 20 -13.08 -14.02 -32.10
N GLN A 21 -12.31 -15.09 -32.03
CA GLN A 21 -11.86 -15.63 -30.75
C GLN A 21 -11.12 -14.47 -30.05
N THR A 22 -11.77 -13.82 -29.11
CA THR A 22 -11.08 -12.92 -28.20
C THR A 22 -10.07 -13.79 -27.46
N LYS A 23 -8.78 -13.63 -27.79
CA LYS A 23 -7.68 -14.23 -27.03
C LYS A 23 -7.94 -13.84 -25.58
N ALA A 24 -8.07 -14.81 -24.68
CA ALA A 24 -8.27 -14.51 -23.26
C ALA A 24 -7.16 -13.55 -22.82
N GLU A 25 -7.55 -12.45 -22.22
CA GLU A 25 -6.59 -11.45 -21.74
C GLU A 25 -5.72 -12.12 -20.68
N ILE A 26 -4.40 -12.10 -20.88
CA ILE A 26 -3.46 -12.72 -19.96
C ILE A 26 -3.37 -11.82 -18.71
N ASP A 27 -3.55 -12.41 -17.54
CA ASP A 27 -3.31 -11.74 -16.26
C ASP A 27 -1.83 -11.88 -15.88
N TYR A 28 -1.00 -10.93 -16.31
CA TYR A 28 0.43 -10.90 -16.01
C TYR A 28 0.71 -10.66 -14.54
N THR A 29 -0.24 -10.04 -13.79
CA THR A 29 -0.08 -9.81 -12.35
C THR A 29 -0.05 -11.10 -11.56
N SER A 30 -0.65 -12.17 -12.08
CA SER A 30 -0.64 -13.50 -11.47
C SER A 30 0.74 -14.18 -11.45
N TYR A 31 1.69 -13.69 -12.24
CA TYR A 31 3.08 -14.16 -12.24
C TYR A 31 3.97 -13.42 -11.26
N VAL A 32 3.52 -12.29 -10.72
CA VAL A 32 4.33 -11.49 -9.78
C VAL A 32 4.23 -12.07 -8.38
N ASN A 33 5.38 -12.39 -7.78
CA ASN A 33 5.50 -12.77 -6.38
C ASN A 33 6.28 -11.69 -5.61
N PRO A 34 5.60 -10.75 -4.92
CA PRO A 34 6.26 -9.67 -4.18
C PRO A 34 7.08 -10.14 -2.98
N PHE A 35 6.95 -11.40 -2.54
CA PHE A 35 7.77 -11.95 -1.46
C PHE A 35 9.20 -12.33 -1.90
N ILE A 36 9.48 -12.39 -3.22
CA ILE A 36 10.84 -12.63 -3.70
C ILE A 36 11.74 -11.47 -3.28
N GLY A 37 12.82 -11.79 -2.54
CA GLY A 37 13.79 -10.82 -2.03
C GLY A 37 13.46 -10.25 -0.65
N THR A 38 12.37 -10.67 0.01
CA THR A 38 12.02 -10.23 1.37
C THR A 38 12.75 -11.01 2.47
N ASP A 39 13.58 -11.99 2.09
CA ASP A 39 14.46 -12.78 2.98
C ASP A 39 15.93 -12.49 2.68
N PHE A 40 16.81 -12.92 3.58
CA PHE A 40 18.27 -12.69 3.53
C PHE A 40 18.59 -11.19 3.36
N THR A 41 19.32 -10.84 2.32
CA THR A 41 19.80 -9.49 2.01
C THR A 41 19.14 -8.88 0.77
N GLY A 42 17.99 -9.42 0.36
CA GLY A 42 17.25 -8.91 -0.81
C GLY A 42 16.65 -7.52 -0.58
N ASN A 43 16.26 -7.24 0.67
CA ASN A 43 15.75 -5.94 1.11
C ASN A 43 14.59 -5.40 0.23
N THR A 44 13.68 -6.29 -0.19
CA THR A 44 12.43 -5.93 -0.84
C THR A 44 11.26 -5.97 0.15
N TYR A 45 10.13 -5.41 -0.21
CA TYR A 45 8.90 -5.44 0.60
C TYR A 45 7.72 -6.00 -0.24
N PRO A 46 6.73 -6.67 0.41
CA PRO A 46 5.61 -7.29 -0.28
C PRO A 46 4.42 -6.34 -0.50
N GLY A 47 4.51 -5.10 -0.07
CA GLY A 47 3.39 -4.16 -0.01
C GLY A 47 2.84 -3.72 -1.37
N ALA A 48 1.78 -2.92 -1.31
CA ALA A 48 1.08 -2.42 -2.47
C ALA A 48 1.70 -1.14 -3.01
N GLN A 49 1.89 -1.08 -4.33
CA GLN A 49 2.37 0.08 -5.06
C GLN A 49 1.75 0.11 -6.45
N ALA A 50 1.46 1.29 -6.98
CA ALA A 50 1.16 1.46 -8.40
C ALA A 50 2.45 1.48 -9.24
N PRO A 51 2.42 1.13 -10.53
CA PRO A 51 3.58 1.29 -11.40
C PRO A 51 4.08 2.75 -11.37
N PHE A 52 5.37 2.94 -11.13
CA PHE A 52 6.03 4.26 -11.00
C PHE A 52 5.49 5.14 -9.87
N GLY A 53 4.73 4.56 -8.94
CA GLY A 53 4.09 5.30 -7.86
C GLY A 53 5.07 5.84 -6.84
N MET A 54 4.74 7.00 -6.26
CA MET A 54 5.45 7.62 -5.15
C MET A 54 5.12 6.91 -3.82
N VAL A 55 3.92 6.32 -3.70
CA VAL A 55 3.50 5.56 -2.52
C VAL A 55 3.99 4.13 -2.62
N GLN A 56 4.67 3.67 -1.56
CA GLN A 56 5.12 2.31 -1.33
C GLN A 56 4.49 1.83 0.00
N LEU A 57 3.21 1.45 -0.07
CA LEU A 57 2.43 1.08 1.11
C LEU A 57 2.70 -0.37 1.51
N SER A 58 3.38 -0.58 2.64
CA SER A 58 3.84 -1.91 3.04
C SER A 58 3.78 -2.12 4.55
N PRO A 59 3.65 -3.38 5.02
CA PRO A 59 3.83 -3.70 6.43
C PRO A 59 5.26 -3.44 6.89
N ASP A 60 5.37 -3.01 8.15
CA ASP A 60 6.62 -2.87 8.89
C ASP A 60 6.65 -3.90 10.01
N ASN A 61 7.70 -4.74 10.10
CA ASN A 61 7.84 -5.71 11.18
C ASN A 61 8.14 -5.08 12.54
N GLY A 62 8.67 -3.85 12.56
CA GLY A 62 8.88 -3.04 13.76
C GLY A 62 10.24 -3.22 14.43
N LEU A 63 11.07 -4.13 13.95
CA LEU A 63 12.41 -4.36 14.47
C LEU A 63 13.49 -3.77 13.55
N PRO A 64 14.55 -3.14 14.11
CA PRO A 64 15.67 -2.66 13.31
C PRO A 64 16.57 -3.82 12.90
N GLY A 65 17.38 -3.61 11.87
CA GLY A 65 18.41 -4.55 11.43
C GLY A 65 18.71 -4.41 9.95
N TRP A 66 19.90 -4.88 9.56
CA TRP A 66 20.34 -4.85 8.17
C TRP A 66 19.40 -5.62 7.25
N ASP A 67 18.88 -6.77 7.72
CA ASP A 67 17.95 -7.61 6.95
C ASP A 67 16.53 -7.03 6.88
N ARG A 68 16.26 -5.93 7.61
CA ARG A 68 14.96 -5.25 7.75
C ARG A 68 14.96 -3.84 7.18
N ILE A 69 15.91 -3.54 6.32
CA ILE A 69 16.05 -2.19 5.73
C ILE A 69 14.82 -1.75 4.94
N SER A 70 14.11 -2.69 4.32
CA SER A 70 12.87 -2.40 3.59
C SER A 70 11.64 -2.30 4.48
N GLY A 71 11.76 -2.43 5.82
CA GLY A 71 10.66 -2.47 6.78
C GLY A 71 10.08 -3.86 7.02
N TYR A 72 10.16 -4.74 6.04
CA TYR A 72 9.67 -6.12 6.10
C TYR A 72 10.80 -7.14 5.93
N PHE A 73 10.78 -8.18 6.77
CA PHE A 73 11.68 -9.33 6.71
C PHE A 73 10.88 -10.61 6.87
N TYR A 74 10.86 -11.48 5.86
CA TYR A 74 9.98 -12.65 5.79
C TYR A 74 10.04 -13.56 7.02
N PRO A 75 11.20 -13.85 7.66
CA PRO A 75 11.26 -14.67 8.88
C PRO A 75 10.60 -14.06 10.13
N ASP A 76 10.25 -12.78 10.12
CA ASP A 76 9.60 -12.13 11.27
C ASP A 76 8.13 -12.53 11.38
N SER A 77 7.58 -12.46 12.59
CA SER A 77 6.20 -12.85 12.90
C SER A 77 5.38 -11.73 13.55
N THR A 78 5.88 -10.48 13.46
CA THR A 78 5.21 -9.29 14.00
C THR A 78 5.03 -8.22 12.93
N ILE A 79 3.94 -7.45 13.05
CA ILE A 79 3.71 -6.22 12.30
C ILE A 79 3.45 -5.11 13.30
N ALA A 80 4.13 -3.97 13.14
CA ALA A 80 4.04 -2.80 13.99
C ALA A 80 3.52 -1.56 13.26
N GLY A 81 3.00 -1.73 12.06
CA GLY A 81 2.36 -0.68 11.27
C GLY A 81 2.43 -0.92 9.78
N PHE A 82 1.81 0.00 9.05
CA PHE A 82 1.77 0.04 7.58
C PHE A 82 2.14 1.45 7.16
N SER A 83 3.38 1.64 6.70
CA SER A 83 3.88 2.95 6.28
C SER A 83 3.79 3.15 4.75
N HIS A 84 3.82 4.40 4.32
CA HIS A 84 3.55 4.80 2.94
C HIS A 84 4.79 4.96 2.08
N THR A 85 5.98 4.86 2.70
CA THR A 85 7.25 5.03 1.99
C THR A 85 8.25 3.98 2.42
N HIS A 86 8.86 3.32 1.45
CA HIS A 86 9.87 2.29 1.65
C HIS A 86 10.93 2.37 0.56
N LEU A 87 12.13 1.92 0.87
CA LEU A 87 13.16 1.64 -0.12
C LEU A 87 13.20 0.13 -0.39
N SER A 88 13.38 -0.27 -1.63
CA SER A 88 13.41 -1.67 -2.05
C SER A 88 14.74 -2.01 -2.71
N GLY A 89 15.35 -3.14 -2.34
CA GLY A 89 16.59 -3.62 -2.94
C GLY A 89 17.82 -2.74 -2.70
N THR A 90 17.83 -1.92 -1.64
CA THR A 90 18.89 -0.97 -1.33
C THR A 90 19.44 -1.20 0.07
N GLY A 91 20.67 -0.74 0.33
CA GLY A 91 21.31 -0.74 1.63
C GLY A 91 21.04 0.53 2.47
N ALA A 92 20.00 1.29 2.21
CA ALA A 92 19.61 2.49 2.96
C ALA A 92 18.35 2.20 3.79
N GLY A 93 18.41 2.45 5.10
CA GLY A 93 17.30 2.19 6.03
C GLY A 93 16.53 3.44 6.40
N ASP A 94 16.18 4.26 5.41
CA ASP A 94 15.43 5.49 5.56
C ASP A 94 13.95 5.28 5.21
N LEU A 95 13.13 6.30 5.42
CA LEU A 95 11.71 6.41 5.10
C LEU A 95 10.80 5.89 6.24
N TYR A 96 9.84 5.01 5.95
CA TYR A 96 8.77 4.52 6.87
C TYR A 96 7.82 5.64 7.32
N ASP A 97 7.56 6.59 6.41
CA ASP A 97 6.71 7.74 6.71
C ASP A 97 5.24 7.35 6.77
N ILE A 98 4.50 8.07 7.62
CA ILE A 98 3.04 7.99 7.73
C ILE A 98 2.57 6.55 8.00
N SER A 99 3.00 6.01 9.15
CA SER A 99 2.72 4.64 9.56
C SER A 99 1.42 4.53 10.35
N PHE A 100 0.45 3.75 9.85
CA PHE A 100 -0.80 3.43 10.53
C PHE A 100 -0.77 2.04 11.15
N MET A 101 -1.40 1.90 12.33
CA MET A 101 -1.59 0.61 12.99
C MET A 101 -3.00 0.50 13.56
N PRO A 102 -3.89 -0.34 13.00
CA PRO A 102 -5.21 -0.62 13.57
C PRO A 102 -5.11 -1.63 14.72
N VAL A 103 -5.90 -1.39 15.77
CA VAL A 103 -5.96 -2.26 16.96
C VAL A 103 -7.37 -2.35 17.50
N THR A 104 -7.66 -3.41 18.27
CA THR A 104 -8.79 -3.46 19.21
C THR A 104 -8.28 -3.20 20.62
N LEU A 105 -9.13 -2.66 21.50
CA LEU A 105 -8.77 -2.39 22.89
C LEU A 105 -9.06 -3.59 23.80
N PRO A 106 -8.20 -3.91 24.79
CA PRO A 106 -6.91 -3.26 25.03
C PRO A 106 -5.85 -3.68 24.02
N TYR A 107 -5.00 -2.74 23.60
CA TYR A 107 -3.91 -3.03 22.66
C TYR A 107 -2.64 -3.52 23.39
N LYS A 108 -1.75 -4.16 22.62
CA LYS A 108 -0.44 -4.61 23.08
C LYS A 108 0.63 -3.60 22.68
N GLU A 109 1.47 -3.27 23.64
CA GLU A 109 2.63 -2.42 23.45
C GLU A 109 3.85 -3.07 24.08
N ALA A 110 4.94 -3.13 23.35
CA ALA A 110 6.23 -3.58 23.81
C ALA A 110 7.16 -2.37 24.00
N GLU A 111 8.28 -2.60 24.70
CA GLU A 111 9.35 -1.61 24.74
C GLU A 111 9.88 -1.29 23.33
N ALA A 112 10.40 -0.07 23.17
CA ALA A 112 11.04 0.31 21.92
C ALA A 112 12.16 -0.70 21.53
N PRO A 113 12.34 -0.99 20.24
CA PRO A 113 11.82 -0.28 19.07
C PRO A 113 10.44 -0.76 18.57
N LEU A 114 9.89 -1.87 19.07
CA LEU A 114 8.69 -2.48 18.52
C LEU A 114 7.43 -1.62 18.72
N GLY A 115 7.19 -1.10 19.95
CA GLY A 115 6.00 -0.32 20.26
C GLY A 115 4.71 -1.11 20.15
N ILE A 116 3.69 -0.52 19.55
CA ILE A 116 2.40 -1.19 19.28
C ILE A 116 2.58 -2.18 18.12
N TYR A 117 2.15 -3.42 18.31
CA TYR A 117 2.34 -4.48 17.34
C TYR A 117 1.24 -5.54 17.39
N SER A 118 1.15 -6.36 16.35
CA SER A 118 0.41 -7.62 16.34
C SER A 118 1.26 -8.75 15.79
N LYS A 119 1.01 -9.97 16.26
CA LYS A 119 1.49 -11.18 15.59
C LYS A 119 0.69 -11.44 14.32
N PHE A 120 1.35 -12.06 13.34
CA PHE A 120 0.72 -12.55 12.12
C PHE A 120 1.26 -13.93 11.72
N SER A 121 0.77 -14.51 10.63
CA SER A 121 1.26 -15.77 10.04
C SER A 121 1.21 -15.66 8.53
N HIS A 122 2.22 -16.20 7.84
CA HIS A 122 2.26 -16.27 6.39
C HIS A 122 1.11 -17.09 5.78
N ASP A 123 0.49 -18.00 6.55
CA ASP A 123 -0.72 -18.71 6.12
C ASP A 123 -1.95 -17.80 5.97
N GLU A 124 -1.90 -16.62 6.62
CA GLU A 124 -2.96 -15.60 6.60
C GLU A 124 -2.47 -14.29 5.97
N GLU A 125 -1.48 -14.39 5.10
CA GLU A 125 -0.86 -13.29 4.35
C GLU A 125 -0.87 -13.60 2.86
N SER A 126 -1.10 -12.60 2.03
CA SER A 126 -0.95 -12.73 0.58
C SER A 126 -0.61 -11.41 -0.08
N ALA A 127 0.10 -11.49 -1.22
CA ALA A 127 0.45 -10.31 -2.00
C ALA A 127 0.51 -10.64 -3.49
N TYR A 128 0.18 -9.66 -4.31
CA TYR A 128 0.42 -9.63 -5.76
C TYR A 128 0.64 -8.18 -6.21
N ALA A 129 0.97 -7.96 -7.47
CA ALA A 129 1.27 -6.62 -7.95
C ALA A 129 0.13 -5.62 -7.64
N GLY A 130 0.41 -4.64 -6.79
CA GLY A 130 -0.53 -3.60 -6.36
C GLY A 130 -1.47 -3.98 -5.21
N TYR A 131 -1.27 -5.12 -4.58
CA TYR A 131 -2.09 -5.57 -3.46
C TYR A 131 -1.28 -6.32 -2.41
N TYR A 132 -1.66 -6.11 -1.15
CA TYR A 132 -1.19 -6.88 0.00
C TYR A 132 -2.34 -7.07 0.99
N GLN A 133 -2.38 -8.23 1.64
CA GLN A 133 -3.29 -8.46 2.77
C GLN A 133 -2.62 -9.29 3.86
N VAL A 134 -3.08 -9.09 5.10
CA VAL A 134 -2.66 -9.86 6.28
C VAL A 134 -3.72 -9.82 7.38
N ARG A 135 -3.75 -10.88 8.21
CA ARG A 135 -4.54 -10.89 9.44
C ARG A 135 -3.68 -10.55 10.65
N LEU A 136 -4.04 -9.49 11.36
CA LEU A 136 -3.47 -9.13 12.66
C LEU A 136 -4.10 -10.02 13.74
N LYS A 137 -3.36 -11.05 14.19
CA LYS A 137 -3.89 -12.11 15.08
C LYS A 137 -4.30 -11.61 16.44
N ASP A 138 -3.55 -10.69 17.02
CA ASP A 138 -3.80 -10.18 18.37
C ASP A 138 -5.05 -9.31 18.44
N TYR A 139 -5.50 -8.76 17.30
CA TYR A 139 -6.65 -7.85 17.22
C TYR A 139 -7.80 -8.39 16.38
N HIS A 140 -7.62 -9.56 15.73
CA HIS A 140 -8.59 -10.16 14.82
C HIS A 140 -9.00 -9.22 13.65
N ILE A 141 -8.09 -8.33 13.21
CA ILE A 141 -8.32 -7.38 12.14
C ILE A 141 -7.72 -7.93 10.83
N ASN A 142 -8.50 -7.91 9.76
CA ASN A 142 -7.95 -8.11 8.42
C ASN A 142 -7.54 -6.76 7.85
N VAL A 143 -6.33 -6.69 7.32
CA VAL A 143 -5.76 -5.52 6.67
C VAL A 143 -5.58 -5.82 5.20
N GLU A 144 -6.03 -4.93 4.34
CA GLU A 144 -5.84 -4.99 2.90
C GLU A 144 -5.29 -3.64 2.43
N LEU A 145 -4.31 -3.69 1.55
CA LEU A 145 -3.61 -2.53 1.03
C LEU A 145 -3.67 -2.49 -0.49
N THR A 146 -3.93 -1.33 -1.05
CA THR A 146 -3.69 -1.00 -2.46
C THR A 146 -3.20 0.44 -2.58
N ALA A 147 -2.72 0.85 -3.75
CA ALA A 147 -2.20 2.20 -3.92
C ALA A 147 -2.43 2.71 -5.34
N THR A 148 -2.65 4.01 -5.48
CA THR A 148 -2.48 4.77 -6.71
C THR A 148 -1.07 5.36 -6.75
N GLU A 149 -0.77 6.25 -7.68
CA GLU A 149 0.56 6.82 -7.82
C GLU A 149 1.01 7.61 -6.57
N ARG A 150 0.08 8.35 -5.93
CA ARG A 150 0.36 9.25 -4.79
C ARG A 150 -0.51 8.99 -3.57
N CYS A 151 -1.41 8.00 -3.63
CA CYS A 151 -2.29 7.68 -2.51
C CYS A 151 -2.18 6.21 -2.12
N GLY A 152 -2.02 5.96 -0.81
CA GLY A 152 -2.20 4.66 -0.19
C GLY A 152 -3.64 4.49 0.28
N ILE A 153 -4.22 3.32 0.05
CA ILE A 153 -5.59 2.99 0.39
C ILE A 153 -5.56 1.73 1.23
N GLN A 154 -5.97 1.85 2.48
CA GLN A 154 -5.96 0.77 3.45
C GLN A 154 -7.40 0.45 3.83
N ARG A 155 -7.77 -0.83 3.81
CA ARG A 155 -9.05 -1.35 4.30
C ARG A 155 -8.80 -2.20 5.53
N TYR A 156 -9.39 -1.82 6.65
CA TYR A 156 -9.35 -2.56 7.89
C TYR A 156 -10.72 -3.15 8.19
N THR A 157 -10.82 -4.47 8.23
CA THR A 157 -12.05 -5.17 8.63
C THR A 157 -11.94 -5.56 10.08
N PHE A 158 -12.76 -4.94 10.92
CA PHE A 158 -12.75 -5.09 12.37
C PHE A 158 -13.74 -6.13 12.86
N PRO A 159 -13.48 -6.79 14.01
CA PRO A 159 -14.50 -7.43 14.81
C PRO A 159 -15.36 -6.37 15.53
N LYS A 160 -16.43 -6.79 16.20
CA LYS A 160 -17.16 -5.91 17.12
C LYS A 160 -16.29 -5.60 18.33
N ALA A 161 -15.85 -4.34 18.48
CA ALA A 161 -14.92 -3.91 19.53
C ALA A 161 -14.92 -2.38 19.76
N GLU A 162 -14.36 -2.00 20.90
CA GLU A 162 -13.69 -0.71 21.03
C GLU A 162 -12.38 -0.81 20.26
N ALA A 163 -12.18 0.04 19.30
CA ALA A 163 -11.07 -0.03 18.35
C ALA A 163 -10.32 1.31 18.29
N ALA A 164 -9.08 1.26 17.83
CA ALA A 164 -8.33 2.46 17.53
C ALA A 164 -7.45 2.28 16.30
N ILE A 165 -7.16 3.38 15.63
CA ILE A 165 -6.16 3.46 14.56
C ILE A 165 -5.09 4.45 15.02
N PHE A 166 -3.86 3.97 15.18
CA PHE A 166 -2.71 4.81 15.50
C PHE A 166 -2.08 5.35 14.21
N LEU A 167 -1.68 6.61 14.23
CA LEU A 167 -0.77 7.21 13.27
C LEU A 167 0.52 7.58 13.98
N ASN A 168 1.62 6.93 13.60
CA ASN A 168 2.91 7.13 14.22
C ASN A 168 3.84 7.92 13.27
N LEU A 169 4.10 9.18 13.59
CA LEU A 169 5.06 10.05 12.87
C LEU A 169 6.42 10.11 13.57
N LYS A 170 6.56 9.44 14.73
CA LYS A 170 7.82 9.34 15.48
C LYS A 170 8.67 8.17 14.98
N LYS A 171 8.04 7.17 14.31
CA LYS A 171 8.67 5.90 13.98
C LYS A 171 9.88 6.12 13.09
N ALA A 172 10.99 5.52 13.51
CA ALA A 172 12.19 5.31 12.73
C ALA A 172 12.57 3.84 12.91
N MET A 173 12.93 3.15 11.83
CA MET A 173 13.17 1.71 11.89
C MET A 173 14.65 1.37 12.00
N ASN A 174 15.52 2.12 11.35
CA ASN A 174 16.95 1.84 11.32
C ASN A 174 17.76 3.05 11.77
N TRP A 175 18.31 3.82 10.85
CA TRP A 175 19.17 4.96 11.16
C TRP A 175 18.61 6.31 10.72
N ASP A 176 17.40 6.33 10.21
CA ASP A 176 16.66 7.58 10.07
C ASP A 176 16.05 8.01 11.44
N PHE A 177 15.79 9.27 11.60
CA PHE A 177 15.09 9.80 12.77
C PHE A 177 14.21 10.99 12.39
N THR A 178 13.10 11.13 13.12
CA THR A 178 12.19 12.25 12.93
C THR A 178 12.82 13.53 13.51
N ASN A 179 12.92 14.58 12.71
CA ASN A 179 13.34 15.91 13.14
C ASN A 179 12.18 16.75 13.64
N ASP A 180 11.04 16.66 12.92
CA ASP A 180 9.81 17.35 13.28
C ASP A 180 8.62 16.67 12.64
N SER A 181 7.47 16.71 13.30
CA SER A 181 6.22 16.23 12.74
C SER A 181 5.02 16.98 13.29
N HIS A 182 3.95 17.01 12.53
CA HIS A 182 2.74 17.74 12.85
C HIS A 182 1.51 16.99 12.35
N ILE A 183 0.43 17.06 13.15
CA ILE A 183 -0.90 16.58 12.79
C ILE A 183 -1.90 17.68 13.06
N GLU A 184 -2.74 17.97 12.07
CA GLU A 184 -3.89 18.85 12.16
C GLU A 184 -5.17 18.05 11.89
N VAL A 185 -6.13 18.15 12.80
CA VAL A 185 -7.48 17.60 12.62
C VAL A 185 -8.30 18.62 11.85
N VAL A 186 -8.68 18.28 10.62
CA VAL A 186 -9.42 19.19 9.73
C VAL A 186 -10.93 19.11 10.00
N ASP A 187 -11.42 17.87 10.14
CA ASP A 187 -12.81 17.54 10.50
C ASP A 187 -12.88 16.15 11.13
N SER A 188 -14.08 15.61 11.37
CA SER A 188 -14.29 14.31 12.03
C SER A 188 -13.81 13.09 11.25
N VAL A 189 -13.42 13.25 9.98
CA VAL A 189 -12.94 12.16 9.11
C VAL A 189 -11.60 12.50 8.44
N THR A 190 -11.11 13.73 8.59
CA THR A 190 -9.96 14.22 7.81
C THR A 190 -8.88 14.79 8.71
N ILE A 191 -7.66 14.34 8.47
CA ILE A 191 -6.44 14.87 9.08
C ILE A 191 -5.43 15.23 8.01
N GLN A 192 -4.50 16.11 8.33
CA GLN A 192 -3.33 16.42 7.52
C GLN A 192 -2.12 16.68 8.39
N GLY A 193 -0.94 16.71 7.77
CA GLY A 193 0.27 16.99 8.52
C GLY A 193 1.53 16.76 7.71
N TYR A 194 2.64 16.62 8.43
CA TYR A 194 3.94 16.34 7.84
C TYR A 194 4.83 15.55 8.78
N ARG A 195 5.84 14.90 8.21
CA ARG A 195 7.00 14.34 8.89
C ARG A 195 8.27 14.81 8.18
N TYR A 196 9.19 15.39 8.94
CA TYR A 196 10.53 15.72 8.51
C TYR A 196 11.50 14.76 9.18
N SER A 197 12.39 14.19 8.41
CA SER A 197 13.36 13.21 8.90
C SER A 197 14.74 13.45 8.32
N ASP A 198 15.72 12.84 8.96
CA ASP A 198 17.13 12.86 8.60
C ASP A 198 17.67 11.44 8.77
N GLY A 199 18.43 10.98 7.82
CA GLY A 199 19.04 9.68 7.78
C GLY A 199 20.19 9.67 6.80
N TRP A 200 20.23 8.69 5.90
CA TRP A 200 21.13 8.70 4.76
C TRP A 200 20.78 9.85 3.79
N ALA A 201 19.48 10.02 3.53
CA ALA A 201 18.97 11.23 2.89
C ALA A 201 18.80 12.33 3.94
N ARG A 202 19.44 13.48 3.74
CA ARG A 202 19.35 14.64 4.64
C ARG A 202 18.15 15.49 4.27
N ASP A 203 17.43 16.01 5.29
CA ASP A 203 16.29 16.94 5.12
C ASP A 203 15.17 16.35 4.24
N GLN A 204 14.71 15.16 4.60
CA GLN A 204 13.57 14.53 3.95
C GLN A 204 12.27 15.14 4.49
N ARG A 205 11.36 15.50 3.60
CA ARG A 205 10.09 16.14 3.94
C ARG A 205 8.93 15.46 3.23
N ILE A 206 8.01 14.89 4.02
CA ILE A 206 6.76 14.29 3.52
C ILE A 206 5.58 14.99 4.16
N TYR A 207 4.67 15.44 3.35
CA TYR A 207 3.37 15.98 3.74
C TYR A 207 2.28 14.97 3.39
N PHE A 208 1.22 14.94 4.19
CA PHE A 208 0.11 14.01 3.96
C PHE A 208 -1.25 14.65 4.18
N ARG A 209 -2.26 14.06 3.54
CA ARG A 209 -3.68 14.25 3.81
C ARG A 209 -4.33 12.88 3.89
N THR A 210 -5.03 12.60 5.01
CA THR A 210 -5.73 11.32 5.21
C THR A 210 -7.21 11.57 5.40
N ARG A 211 -8.04 10.72 4.77
CA ARG A 211 -9.48 10.66 4.97
C ARG A 211 -9.88 9.27 5.41
N PHE A 212 -10.54 9.18 6.57
CA PHE A 212 -11.19 7.98 7.07
C PHE A 212 -12.60 7.85 6.44
N SER A 213 -13.07 6.63 6.20
CA SER A 213 -14.44 6.40 5.71
C SER A 213 -15.50 6.52 6.80
N LYS A 214 -15.09 6.52 8.07
CA LYS A 214 -15.94 6.64 9.26
C LYS A 214 -15.42 7.77 10.16
N PRO A 215 -16.30 8.60 10.72
CA PRO A 215 -15.90 9.56 11.75
C PRO A 215 -15.25 8.86 12.94
N PHE A 216 -14.14 9.40 13.42
CA PHE A 216 -13.57 8.97 14.71
C PHE A 216 -14.33 9.63 15.87
N ASP A 217 -14.52 8.86 16.95
CA ASP A 217 -15.25 9.30 18.14
C ASP A 217 -14.39 10.24 19.00
N LYS A 218 -13.07 9.97 19.00
CA LYS A 218 -12.09 10.71 19.80
C LYS A 218 -10.74 10.73 19.10
N VAL A 219 -9.96 11.77 19.33
CA VAL A 219 -8.54 11.82 18.96
C VAL A 219 -7.70 12.18 20.19
N GLU A 220 -6.60 11.45 20.36
CA GLU A 220 -5.57 11.73 21.35
C GLU A 220 -4.23 11.94 20.63
N LEU A 221 -3.49 12.98 21.04
CA LEU A 221 -2.15 13.28 20.50
C LEU A 221 -1.13 13.12 21.62
N ASP A 222 -0.16 12.24 21.41
CA ASP A 222 1.06 12.16 22.23
C ASP A 222 2.19 12.86 21.50
N THR A 223 2.81 13.82 22.17
CA THR A 223 3.87 14.66 21.61
C THR A 223 5.15 14.51 22.41
N THR A 224 6.26 14.26 21.73
CA THR A 224 7.59 14.15 22.33
C THR A 224 8.50 15.22 21.75
N ALA A 225 9.10 16.06 22.62
CA ALA A 225 10.10 17.05 22.18
C ALA A 225 11.36 16.34 21.65
N ILE A 226 11.84 16.77 20.50
CA ILE A 226 13.09 16.28 19.90
C ILE A 226 14.21 17.25 20.27
N ILE A 227 15.20 16.74 21.01
CA ILE A 227 16.34 17.51 21.50
C ILE A 227 17.61 17.02 20.78
N LYS A 228 18.33 17.95 20.14
CA LYS A 228 19.64 17.73 19.54
C LYS A 228 20.60 18.77 20.06
N ASP A 229 21.79 18.35 20.52
CA ASP A 229 22.82 19.26 21.08
C ASP A 229 22.29 20.21 22.17
N LYS A 230 21.38 19.69 23.05
CA LYS A 230 20.66 20.43 24.11
C LYS A 230 19.70 21.54 23.62
N GLN A 231 19.37 21.52 22.32
CA GLN A 231 18.40 22.44 21.73
C GLN A 231 17.15 21.67 21.29
N HIS A 232 15.98 22.28 21.53
CA HIS A 232 14.73 21.78 20.95
C HIS A 232 14.74 22.08 19.46
N ILE A 233 14.65 21.03 18.62
CA ILE A 233 14.68 21.15 17.16
C ILE A 233 13.34 20.86 16.51
N GLY A 234 12.43 20.19 17.22
CA GLY A 234 11.11 19.85 16.70
C GLY A 234 10.33 18.96 17.66
N THR A 235 9.25 18.41 17.16
CA THR A 235 8.33 17.56 17.93
C THR A 235 8.00 16.29 17.15
N ALA A 236 7.99 15.15 17.81
CA ALA A 236 7.47 13.91 17.27
C ALA A 236 6.05 13.65 17.78
N VAL A 237 5.15 13.29 16.90
CA VAL A 237 3.73 13.09 17.20
C VAL A 237 3.30 11.66 16.91
N ILE A 238 2.54 11.08 17.87
CA ILE A 238 1.72 9.88 17.67
C ILE A 238 0.28 10.29 17.91
N ALA A 239 -0.61 9.96 16.98
CA ALA A 239 -2.04 10.17 17.14
C ALA A 239 -2.75 8.84 17.30
N ARG A 240 -3.79 8.82 18.15
CA ARG A 240 -4.74 7.72 18.30
C ARG A 240 -6.12 8.21 17.97
N PHE A 241 -6.79 7.51 17.05
CA PHE A 241 -8.17 7.78 16.64
C PHE A 241 -9.04 6.62 17.11
N ASP A 242 -10.00 6.88 18.01
CA ASP A 242 -10.88 5.86 18.59
C ASP A 242 -12.16 5.69 17.77
N PHE A 243 -12.62 4.44 17.71
CA PHE A 243 -13.82 4.02 16.98
C PHE A 243 -14.57 2.93 17.77
N HIS A 244 -15.90 2.91 17.64
CA HIS A 244 -16.71 1.73 17.96
C HIS A 244 -16.96 0.97 16.66
N THR A 245 -16.69 -0.33 16.63
CA THR A 245 -16.88 -1.15 15.43
C THR A 245 -17.85 -2.31 15.68
N GLU A 246 -18.63 -2.64 14.65
CA GLU A 246 -19.46 -3.83 14.61
C GLU A 246 -18.71 -4.98 13.89
N GLU A 247 -19.24 -6.21 14.03
CA GLU A 247 -18.60 -7.38 13.41
C GLU A 247 -18.55 -7.26 11.88
N GLY A 248 -17.34 -7.38 11.31
CA GLY A 248 -17.12 -7.25 9.88
C GLY A 248 -17.14 -5.81 9.35
N GLU A 249 -17.21 -4.81 10.22
CA GLU A 249 -17.19 -3.41 9.79
C GLU A 249 -15.86 -3.03 9.17
N GLN A 250 -15.93 -2.35 8.02
CA GLN A 250 -14.75 -1.90 7.27
C GLN A 250 -14.53 -0.41 7.45
N ILE A 251 -13.31 -0.03 7.85
CA ILE A 251 -12.86 1.35 7.87
C ILE A 251 -11.77 1.51 6.82
N LEU A 252 -11.98 2.43 5.86
CA LEU A 252 -10.98 2.81 4.88
C LEU A 252 -10.14 3.97 5.41
N VAL A 253 -8.84 3.90 5.18
CA VAL A 253 -7.87 4.96 5.47
C VAL A 253 -7.18 5.32 4.16
N ASN A 254 -7.62 6.43 3.56
CA ASN A 254 -7.12 6.92 2.28
C ASN A 254 -6.13 8.04 2.55
N THR A 255 -4.86 7.83 2.27
CA THR A 255 -3.77 8.78 2.55
C THR A 255 -3.04 9.16 1.28
N ALA A 256 -3.09 10.42 0.92
CA ALA A 256 -2.23 10.98 -0.12
C ALA A 256 -0.97 11.59 0.50
N ILE A 257 0.15 11.46 -0.22
CA ILE A 257 1.41 12.07 0.16
C ILE A 257 1.87 13.11 -0.88
N SER A 258 2.74 14.01 -0.43
CA SER A 258 3.37 15.04 -1.27
C SER A 258 4.75 15.41 -0.70
N GLY A 259 5.75 15.56 -1.55
CA GLY A 259 7.06 16.10 -1.17
C GLY A 259 7.09 17.64 -1.11
N VAL A 260 5.96 18.32 -1.34
CA VAL A 260 5.93 19.79 -1.51
C VAL A 260 5.16 20.51 -0.41
N SER A 261 3.91 20.06 -0.12
CA SER A 261 3.07 20.70 0.88
C SER A 261 1.84 19.85 1.27
N MET A 262 1.20 20.18 2.40
CA MET A 262 -0.09 19.60 2.81
C MET A 262 -1.20 19.89 1.78
N GLU A 263 -1.18 21.07 1.16
CA GLU A 263 -2.11 21.41 0.07
C GLU A 263 -1.88 20.51 -1.16
N GLY A 264 -0.62 20.21 -1.48
CA GLY A 264 -0.26 19.25 -2.53
C GLY A 264 -0.81 17.87 -2.25
N ALA A 265 -0.68 17.37 -1.01
CA ALA A 265 -1.27 16.11 -0.60
C ALA A 265 -2.83 16.13 -0.69
N ALA A 266 -3.46 17.25 -0.29
CA ALA A 266 -4.91 17.40 -0.42
C ALA A 266 -5.38 17.34 -1.89
N LYS A 267 -4.65 17.98 -2.80
CA LYS A 267 -4.92 17.93 -4.25
C LYS A 267 -4.74 16.52 -4.81
N ASN A 268 -3.71 15.81 -4.37
CA ASN A 268 -3.46 14.42 -4.78
C ASN A 268 -4.62 13.49 -4.32
N LEU A 269 -5.06 13.62 -3.06
CA LEU A 269 -6.20 12.85 -2.55
C LEU A 269 -7.49 13.12 -3.34
N GLN A 270 -7.78 14.38 -3.61
CA GLN A 270 -8.95 14.78 -4.40
C GLN A 270 -8.92 14.27 -5.84
N ALA A 271 -7.74 14.24 -6.44
CA ALA A 271 -7.56 13.83 -7.84
C ALA A 271 -7.59 12.32 -8.03
N GLU A 272 -6.93 11.57 -7.13
CA GLU A 272 -6.72 10.14 -7.32
C GLU A 272 -7.72 9.27 -6.54
N VAL A 273 -8.17 9.71 -5.36
CA VAL A 273 -9.06 8.95 -4.47
C VAL A 273 -10.22 9.82 -3.97
N PRO A 274 -11.07 10.37 -4.87
CA PRO A 274 -12.21 11.20 -4.47
C PRO A 274 -13.28 10.44 -3.68
N GLU A 275 -13.38 9.12 -3.84
CA GLU A 275 -14.41 8.25 -3.25
C GLU A 275 -13.80 7.29 -2.21
N ASN A 276 -14.65 6.67 -1.37
CA ASN A 276 -14.28 5.60 -0.46
C ASN A 276 -14.66 4.24 -1.08
N ASP A 277 -13.92 3.81 -2.11
CA ASP A 277 -14.16 2.57 -2.83
C ASP A 277 -12.84 1.81 -3.06
N PHE A 278 -12.49 0.94 -2.10
CA PHE A 278 -11.26 0.15 -2.16
C PHE A 278 -11.19 -0.75 -3.39
N ASP A 279 -12.30 -1.43 -3.72
CA ASP A 279 -12.31 -2.44 -4.77
C ASP A 279 -12.16 -1.80 -6.17
N LYS A 280 -12.70 -0.60 -6.35
CA LYS A 280 -12.48 0.22 -7.56
C LYS A 280 -10.99 0.49 -7.78
N TYR A 281 -10.31 1.04 -6.77
CA TYR A 281 -8.89 1.41 -6.89
C TYR A 281 -7.99 0.19 -7.00
N LEU A 282 -8.32 -0.91 -6.33
CA LEU A 282 -7.63 -2.18 -6.49
C LEU A 282 -7.72 -2.69 -7.94
N ALA A 283 -8.93 -2.66 -8.53
CA ALA A 283 -9.13 -3.09 -9.91
C ALA A 283 -8.37 -2.20 -10.91
N GLU A 284 -8.39 -0.88 -10.70
CA GLU A 284 -7.67 0.09 -11.54
C GLU A 284 -6.14 -0.11 -11.44
N THR A 285 -5.62 -0.32 -10.24
CA THR A 285 -4.18 -0.57 -10.01
C THR A 285 -3.75 -1.92 -10.61
N LYS A 286 -4.56 -2.96 -10.46
CA LYS A 286 -4.32 -4.26 -11.09
C LYS A 286 -4.31 -4.14 -12.61
N ALA A 287 -5.27 -3.44 -13.20
CA ALA A 287 -5.33 -3.21 -14.65
C ALA A 287 -4.11 -2.40 -15.15
N ASN A 288 -3.66 -1.41 -14.36
CA ASN A 288 -2.46 -0.64 -14.68
C ASN A 288 -1.20 -1.54 -14.66
N TRP A 289 -1.04 -2.37 -13.63
CA TRP A 289 0.05 -3.35 -13.57
C TRP A 289 0.01 -4.32 -14.74
N ASN A 290 -1.17 -4.87 -15.05
CA ASN A 290 -1.32 -5.82 -16.18
C ASN A 290 -0.88 -5.17 -17.51
N ARG A 291 -1.23 -3.90 -17.72
CA ARG A 291 -0.81 -3.13 -18.91
C ARG A 291 0.71 -2.90 -18.95
N GLN A 292 1.35 -2.61 -17.82
CA GLN A 292 2.80 -2.36 -17.78
C GLN A 292 3.60 -3.66 -17.96
N LEU A 293 3.22 -4.72 -17.26
CA LEU A 293 3.87 -6.03 -17.34
C LEU A 293 3.68 -6.66 -18.72
N GLY A 294 2.50 -6.50 -19.31
CA GLY A 294 2.18 -7.02 -20.65
C GLY A 294 2.87 -6.31 -21.83
N LYS A 295 3.71 -5.29 -21.57
CA LYS A 295 4.56 -4.69 -22.62
C LYS A 295 5.64 -5.66 -23.14
N ILE A 296 5.97 -6.67 -22.36
CA ILE A 296 6.91 -7.73 -22.73
C ILE A 296 6.20 -9.06 -22.48
N GLU A 297 5.94 -9.79 -23.56
CA GLU A 297 5.39 -11.15 -23.49
C GLU A 297 6.53 -12.17 -23.50
N VAL A 298 6.55 -13.06 -22.50
CA VAL A 298 7.54 -14.13 -22.40
C VAL A 298 6.84 -15.48 -22.54
N GLU A 299 7.31 -16.30 -23.45
CA GLU A 299 6.89 -17.69 -23.62
C GLU A 299 7.88 -18.61 -22.91
N SER A 300 7.39 -19.42 -21.97
CA SER A 300 8.13 -20.51 -21.34
C SER A 300 7.14 -21.61 -20.94
N ASN A 301 7.58 -22.85 -21.05
CA ASN A 301 6.86 -24.02 -20.54
C ASN A 301 7.06 -24.20 -19.03
N ASN A 302 8.03 -23.50 -18.43
CA ASN A 302 8.29 -23.50 -17.02
C ASN A 302 7.62 -22.28 -16.38
N GLN A 303 6.75 -22.52 -15.40
CA GLN A 303 6.04 -21.48 -14.68
C GLN A 303 7.01 -20.58 -13.86
N ASP A 304 8.04 -21.16 -13.28
CA ASP A 304 9.02 -20.43 -12.47
C ASP A 304 9.80 -19.39 -13.29
N ASP A 305 10.08 -19.66 -14.57
CA ASP A 305 10.72 -18.68 -15.45
C ASP A 305 9.83 -17.44 -15.63
N LYS A 306 8.52 -17.63 -15.76
CA LYS A 306 7.56 -16.52 -15.87
C LYS A 306 7.47 -15.75 -14.56
N VAL A 307 7.39 -16.45 -13.43
CA VAL A 307 7.38 -15.82 -12.10
C VAL A 307 8.65 -14.99 -11.90
N ASN A 308 9.81 -15.55 -12.17
CA ASN A 308 11.09 -14.85 -12.04
C ASN A 308 11.16 -13.62 -12.96
N PHE A 309 10.75 -13.77 -14.24
CA PHE A 309 10.78 -12.66 -15.19
C PHE A 309 9.83 -11.51 -14.79
N TYR A 310 8.55 -11.82 -14.54
CA TYR A 310 7.56 -10.79 -14.24
C TYR A 310 7.78 -10.18 -12.86
N THR A 311 8.30 -10.94 -11.88
CA THR A 311 8.68 -10.37 -10.58
C THR A 311 9.89 -9.44 -10.73
N ALA A 312 10.90 -9.81 -11.50
CA ALA A 312 12.04 -8.93 -11.76
C ALA A 312 11.63 -7.64 -12.50
N LEU A 313 10.72 -7.76 -13.47
CA LEU A 313 10.16 -6.59 -14.16
C LEU A 313 9.35 -5.70 -13.20
N TYR A 314 8.48 -6.30 -12.36
CA TYR A 314 7.75 -5.59 -11.30
C TYR A 314 8.71 -4.85 -10.37
N LEU A 315 9.71 -5.54 -9.80
CA LEU A 315 10.72 -4.94 -8.92
C LEU A 315 11.49 -3.80 -9.60
N SER A 316 11.74 -3.87 -10.91
CA SER A 316 12.36 -2.77 -11.65
C SER A 316 11.45 -1.54 -11.74
N LEU A 317 10.14 -1.74 -11.89
CA LEU A 317 9.15 -0.66 -12.08
C LEU A 317 8.74 0.02 -10.77
N ILE A 318 8.93 -0.62 -9.60
CA ILE A 318 8.66 0.00 -8.30
C ILE A 318 9.80 0.92 -7.83
N HIS A 319 11.01 0.82 -8.39
CA HIS A 319 12.13 1.71 -8.08
C HIS A 319 12.07 3.04 -8.83
N ILE A 320 11.37 3.08 -9.94
CA ILE A 320 11.28 4.25 -10.80
C ILE A 320 10.01 5.01 -10.39
N SER A 321 10.11 5.87 -9.38
CA SER A 321 9.09 6.90 -9.23
C SER A 321 9.25 7.88 -10.39
N GLU A 322 8.18 8.12 -11.16
CA GLU A 322 8.17 9.21 -12.14
C GLU A 322 8.57 10.48 -11.39
N PRO A 323 9.70 11.12 -11.72
CA PRO A 323 9.99 12.42 -11.16
C PRO A 323 8.83 13.31 -11.54
N THR A 324 8.20 13.93 -10.57
CA THR A 324 7.20 14.96 -10.78
C THR A 324 7.72 15.88 -11.87
N ARG A 325 7.11 15.81 -13.05
CA ARG A 325 7.34 16.83 -14.06
C ARG A 325 6.85 18.13 -13.44
N LEU A 326 7.82 18.95 -13.05
CA LEU A 326 7.59 20.33 -12.65
C LEU A 326 7.02 21.12 -13.83
#